data_1f1aab57b6ab4165a4034ae85f3e9572
#
_entry.id   1f1aab57b6ab4165a4034ae85f3e9572
#
_cell.length_a   1.000
_cell.length_b   1.000
_cell.length_c   1.000
_cell.angle_alpha   90.00
_cell.angle_beta   90.00
_cell.angle_gamma   90.00
#
_symmetry.space_group_name_H-M   'P 1'
#
loop_
_entity.id
_entity.type
_entity.pdbx_description
1 polymer ?
#
loop_
_entity_poly.entity_id
_entity_poly.type
_entity_poly.pdbx_seq_one_letter_code
_entity_poly.pdbx_strand_id
1 'polypeptide(L)'
;MFKRTHYDIVICGAGPAGSMAALALKKSGLHVALTDAATFPRDKICGDSVSSVNKRILREVNPELETDLLDFSAKSNITQARLFSPEFRALQVSFKKTGHCIRRIDFDNWLFQHARQSGCDVYENARLKEIEPNDKGYTLTYTNGNKINASVVIGCDGAHSVVAKKLAGFKVDKHHYSGAVRQYYKNVAGNDGNTLEVYFLKDYLPGYFWIFPLSDNTANVGFGMLSQTIADNKIDLKKSIHRIIHNIPQVAERFKDATPLEQPIGFGLPLGSKKYRISGNRFMLCGDAASLIDPFSGEGIETAMESGKFAAEQAVNCFAANRFDAEFMYGYDERVYKKMWPNFRNHYLLQRILGNRTRLINTLIRVGNIPWVNKQIPKLFY
;
A
#
# COMPACT_ATOMS: atom_id res chain seq x y z
N MET A 1 22.20 -5.34 19.13
CA MET A 1 22.85 -6.61 18.77
C MET A 1 21.75 -7.64 18.53
N PHE A 2 21.86 -8.48 17.50
CA PHE A 2 20.88 -9.54 17.26
C PHE A 2 20.97 -10.61 18.36
N LYS A 3 19.81 -11.16 18.79
CA LYS A 3 19.76 -12.20 19.84
C LYS A 3 20.28 -13.56 19.35
N ARG A 4 20.20 -13.80 18.03
CA ARG A 4 20.62 -15.05 17.38
C ARG A 4 21.48 -14.73 16.16
N THR A 5 22.38 -15.62 15.80
CA THR A 5 23.16 -15.55 14.56
C THR A 5 22.44 -16.16 13.37
N HIS A 6 21.42 -17.00 13.61
CA HIS A 6 20.60 -17.67 12.60
C HIS A 6 19.13 -17.65 12.98
N TYR A 7 18.28 -17.37 12.01
CA TYR A 7 16.82 -17.43 12.08
C TYR A 7 16.28 -18.36 10.99
N ASP A 8 15.17 -19.01 11.28
CA ASP A 8 14.43 -19.77 10.27
C ASP A 8 13.89 -18.80 9.21
N ILE A 9 13.32 -17.68 9.66
CA ILE A 9 12.77 -16.64 8.79
C ILE A 9 13.28 -15.26 9.21
N VAL A 10 13.75 -14.47 8.23
CA VAL A 10 13.98 -13.04 8.40
C VAL A 10 13.00 -12.27 7.55
N ILE A 11 12.17 -11.45 8.19
CA ILE A 11 11.25 -10.52 7.54
C ILE A 11 11.94 -9.15 7.45
N CYS A 12 12.14 -8.66 6.24
CA CYS A 12 12.77 -7.36 5.99
C CYS A 12 11.69 -6.30 5.74
N GLY A 13 11.49 -5.38 6.67
CA GLY A 13 10.46 -4.34 6.66
C GLY A 13 9.27 -4.69 7.57
N ALA A 14 8.96 -3.80 8.51
CA ALA A 14 7.88 -3.95 9.49
C ALA A 14 6.64 -3.07 9.17
N GLY A 15 6.45 -2.69 7.89
CA GLY A 15 5.20 -2.12 7.40
C GLY A 15 4.06 -3.15 7.40
N PRO A 16 2.90 -2.85 6.80
CA PRO A 16 1.73 -3.73 6.83
C PRO A 16 2.00 -5.16 6.38
N ALA A 17 2.82 -5.37 5.33
CA ALA A 17 3.17 -6.71 4.86
C ALA A 17 3.98 -7.50 5.90
N GLY A 18 5.05 -6.90 6.42
CA GLY A 18 5.95 -7.60 7.35
C GLY A 18 5.33 -7.82 8.73
N SER A 19 4.60 -6.84 9.25
CA SER A 19 3.86 -6.99 10.50
C SER A 19 2.80 -8.10 10.39
N MET A 20 2.08 -8.16 9.26
CA MET A 20 1.10 -9.22 9.03
C MET A 20 1.76 -10.59 8.87
N ALA A 21 2.92 -10.68 8.19
CA ALA A 21 3.68 -11.93 8.10
C ALA A 21 4.14 -12.42 9.49
N ALA A 22 4.66 -11.52 10.33
CA ALA A 22 5.07 -11.85 11.70
C ALA A 22 3.88 -12.35 12.54
N LEU A 23 2.73 -11.69 12.45
CA LEU A 23 1.50 -12.10 13.12
C LEU A 23 1.02 -13.49 12.68
N ALA A 24 1.03 -13.75 11.37
CA ALA A 24 0.63 -15.05 10.82
C ALA A 24 1.58 -16.20 11.22
N LEU A 25 2.85 -15.89 11.49
CA LEU A 25 3.86 -16.86 11.95
C LEU A 25 3.82 -17.13 13.45
N LYS A 26 3.01 -16.40 14.24
CA LYS A 26 2.99 -16.49 15.73
C LYS A 26 2.92 -17.91 16.28
N LYS A 27 2.19 -18.81 15.61
CA LYS A 27 1.95 -20.19 16.07
C LYS A 27 2.79 -21.23 15.32
N SER A 28 3.76 -20.82 14.51
CA SER A 28 4.53 -21.74 13.66
C SER A 28 5.63 -22.52 14.39
N GLY A 29 6.05 -22.07 15.56
CA GLY A 29 7.22 -22.61 16.28
C GLY A 29 8.57 -22.22 15.65
N LEU A 30 8.60 -21.45 14.56
CA LEU A 30 9.81 -21.02 13.88
C LEU A 30 10.47 -19.82 14.57
N HIS A 31 11.78 -19.74 14.49
CA HIS A 31 12.53 -18.58 14.95
C HIS A 31 12.48 -17.45 13.90
N VAL A 32 11.71 -16.41 14.19
CA VAL A 32 11.45 -15.30 13.26
C VAL A 32 12.12 -14.03 13.75
N ALA A 33 12.86 -13.35 12.86
CA ALA A 33 13.30 -11.97 13.05
C ALA A 33 12.48 -11.02 12.17
N LEU A 34 11.98 -9.94 12.76
CA LEU A 34 11.34 -8.81 12.04
C LEU A 34 12.28 -7.61 12.11
N THR A 35 12.76 -7.14 10.97
CA THR A 35 13.72 -6.03 10.89
C THR A 35 13.12 -4.84 10.15
N ASP A 36 13.39 -3.61 10.60
CA ASP A 36 13.02 -2.39 9.86
C ASP A 36 14.15 -1.36 9.89
N ALA A 37 14.25 -0.57 8.83
CA ALA A 37 15.22 0.49 8.70
C ALA A 37 14.95 1.70 9.61
N ALA A 38 13.71 1.84 10.06
CA ALA A 38 13.25 2.92 10.93
C ALA A 38 13.01 2.45 12.36
N THR A 39 12.76 3.42 13.24
CA THR A 39 12.17 3.21 14.58
C THR A 39 10.71 3.61 14.52
N PHE A 40 9.82 2.83 15.12
CA PHE A 40 8.39 3.12 15.19
C PHE A 40 8.05 3.96 16.45
N PRO A 41 7.10 4.90 16.35
CA PRO A 41 6.27 5.20 15.18
C PRO A 41 7.04 5.93 14.07
N ARG A 42 6.79 5.56 12.81
CA ARG A 42 7.36 6.22 11.63
C ARG A 42 6.28 6.54 10.62
N ASP A 43 6.41 7.63 9.88
CA ASP A 43 5.51 7.95 8.77
C ASP A 43 5.86 7.17 7.49
N LYS A 44 4.89 7.01 6.62
CA LYS A 44 5.04 6.56 5.24
C LYS A 44 4.06 7.33 4.34
N ILE A 45 4.56 7.89 3.25
CA ILE A 45 3.74 8.65 2.32
C ILE A 45 2.67 7.76 1.69
N CYS A 46 1.40 8.11 1.90
CA CYS A 46 0.20 7.36 1.52
C CYS A 46 -1.02 8.29 1.50
N GLY A 47 -2.13 7.85 0.90
CA GLY A 47 -3.46 8.47 1.06
C GLY A 47 -4.15 8.12 2.38
N ASP A 48 -3.56 7.27 3.23
CA ASP A 48 -4.05 6.86 4.56
C ASP A 48 -5.40 6.10 4.56
N SER A 49 -5.89 5.70 3.40
CA SER A 49 -7.14 4.93 3.29
C SER A 49 -6.91 3.45 3.61
N VAL A 50 -7.65 2.94 4.59
CA VAL A 50 -7.68 1.54 5.03
C VAL A 50 -9.04 0.97 4.68
N SER A 51 -9.13 0.19 3.61
CA SER A 51 -10.38 -0.38 3.11
C SER A 51 -11.02 -1.35 4.12
N SER A 52 -12.31 -1.60 3.96
CA SER A 52 -13.04 -2.57 4.81
C SER A 52 -12.52 -4.02 4.66
N VAL A 53 -11.80 -4.32 3.59
CA VAL A 53 -11.20 -5.65 3.34
C VAL A 53 -10.06 -5.92 4.31
N ASN A 54 -9.33 -4.89 4.75
CA ASN A 54 -8.28 -5.04 5.75
C ASN A 54 -8.79 -5.67 7.05
N LYS A 55 -10.04 -5.35 7.45
CA LYS A 55 -10.68 -5.96 8.63
C LYS A 55 -10.84 -7.47 8.50
N ARG A 56 -11.19 -7.95 7.30
CA ARG A 56 -11.28 -9.39 7.02
C ARG A 56 -9.92 -10.08 7.18
N ILE A 57 -8.87 -9.47 6.63
CA ILE A 57 -7.50 -10.05 6.69
C ILE A 57 -7.01 -10.11 8.15
N LEU A 58 -7.26 -9.05 8.92
CA LEU A 58 -6.94 -9.02 10.36
C LEU A 58 -7.66 -10.15 11.11
N ARG A 59 -8.96 -10.30 10.92
CA ARG A 59 -9.79 -11.32 11.55
C ARG A 59 -9.33 -12.74 11.20
N GLU A 60 -8.90 -12.98 9.95
CA GLU A 60 -8.38 -14.29 9.52
C GLU A 60 -7.08 -14.67 10.22
N VAL A 61 -6.27 -13.71 10.65
CA VAL A 61 -5.02 -13.96 11.39
C VAL A 61 -5.26 -13.98 12.90
N ASN A 62 -5.99 -13.01 13.43
CA ASN A 62 -6.45 -12.96 14.82
C ASN A 62 -7.72 -12.08 14.92
N PRO A 63 -8.88 -12.64 15.34
CA PRO A 63 -10.13 -11.87 15.47
C PRO A 63 -10.04 -10.65 16.37
N GLU A 64 -9.21 -10.66 17.40
CA GLU A 64 -9.00 -9.53 18.32
C GLU A 64 -8.46 -8.29 17.59
N LEU A 65 -7.65 -8.46 16.55
CA LEU A 65 -7.11 -7.35 15.76
C LEU A 65 -8.20 -6.55 15.05
N GLU A 66 -9.28 -7.20 14.62
CA GLU A 66 -10.40 -6.46 14.04
C GLU A 66 -11.12 -5.63 15.10
N THR A 67 -11.34 -6.17 16.27
CA THR A 67 -11.97 -5.46 17.40
C THR A 67 -11.13 -4.26 17.82
N ASP A 68 -9.84 -4.46 18.01
CA ASP A 68 -8.90 -3.38 18.37
C ASP A 68 -8.85 -2.27 17.32
N LEU A 69 -8.91 -2.62 16.02
CA LEU A 69 -8.98 -1.61 14.96
C LEU A 69 -10.30 -0.84 14.99
N LEU A 70 -11.42 -1.50 15.34
CA LEU A 70 -12.72 -0.84 15.48
C LEU A 70 -12.74 0.14 16.65
N ASP A 71 -11.99 -0.13 17.71
CA ASP A 71 -11.86 0.72 18.89
C ASP A 71 -10.78 1.79 18.76
N PHE A 72 -9.97 1.73 17.70
CA PHE A 72 -8.88 2.67 17.46
C PHE A 72 -9.41 4.11 17.32
N SER A 73 -8.98 5.02 18.20
CA SER A 73 -9.55 6.37 18.32
C SER A 73 -9.14 7.32 17.18
N ALA A 74 -7.90 7.23 16.69
CA ALA A 74 -7.34 8.13 15.68
C ALA A 74 -7.75 7.72 14.24
N LYS A 75 -9.05 7.48 14.00
CA LYS A 75 -9.58 7.12 12.69
C LYS A 75 -10.78 7.96 12.26
N SER A 76 -10.92 8.19 10.97
CA SER A 76 -12.17 8.62 10.34
C SER A 76 -12.89 7.43 9.75
N ASN A 77 -14.21 7.37 9.96
CA ASN A 77 -15.05 6.29 9.44
C ASN A 77 -15.54 6.65 8.04
N ILE A 78 -15.13 5.89 7.04
CA ILE A 78 -15.42 6.16 5.64
C ILE A 78 -16.59 5.31 5.18
N THR A 79 -17.67 5.97 4.77
CA THR A 79 -18.91 5.33 4.31
C THR A 79 -19.22 5.60 2.84
N GLN A 80 -18.51 6.54 2.22
CA GLN A 80 -18.78 6.95 0.84
C GLN A 80 -17.52 7.46 0.13
N ALA A 81 -17.61 7.47 -1.21
CA ALA A 81 -16.68 8.17 -2.08
C ALA A 81 -17.42 9.17 -2.97
N ARG A 82 -16.78 10.27 -3.29
CA ARG A 82 -17.26 11.27 -4.24
C ARG A 82 -16.22 11.44 -5.34
N LEU A 83 -16.59 11.06 -6.56
CA LEU A 83 -15.73 11.12 -7.73
C LEU A 83 -16.12 12.34 -8.57
N PHE A 84 -15.18 13.25 -8.82
CA PHE A 84 -15.39 14.43 -9.64
C PHE A 84 -14.81 14.22 -11.04
N SER A 85 -15.66 14.45 -12.05
CA SER A 85 -15.23 14.43 -13.45
C SER A 85 -14.36 15.66 -13.79
N PRO A 86 -13.68 15.67 -14.96
CA PRO A 86 -13.00 16.87 -15.46
C PRO A 86 -13.90 18.11 -15.63
N GLU A 87 -15.22 17.95 -15.72
CA GLU A 87 -16.22 19.04 -15.69
C GLU A 87 -16.77 19.33 -14.29
N PHE A 88 -16.14 18.78 -13.22
CA PHE A 88 -16.55 18.92 -11.82
C PHE A 88 -17.97 18.40 -11.52
N ARG A 89 -18.50 17.48 -12.35
CA ARG A 89 -19.71 16.74 -11.98
C ARG A 89 -19.35 15.68 -10.96
N ALA A 90 -20.07 15.63 -9.86
CA ALA A 90 -19.87 14.65 -8.81
C ALA A 90 -20.66 13.36 -9.07
N LEU A 91 -20.05 12.22 -8.79
CA LEU A 91 -20.71 10.92 -8.61
C LEU A 91 -20.46 10.47 -7.18
N GLN A 92 -21.51 10.34 -6.39
CA GLN A 92 -21.43 9.84 -5.04
C GLN A 92 -21.72 8.33 -5.00
N VAL A 93 -20.87 7.58 -4.33
CA VAL A 93 -20.97 6.13 -4.17
C VAL A 93 -20.95 5.81 -2.67
N SER A 94 -22.01 5.17 -2.17
CA SER A 94 -22.08 4.72 -0.77
C SER A 94 -21.51 3.31 -0.63
N PHE A 95 -20.64 3.10 0.35
CA PHE A 95 -20.07 1.79 0.62
C PHE A 95 -20.98 0.93 1.49
N LYS A 96 -21.02 -0.37 1.22
CA LYS A 96 -21.78 -1.32 2.06
C LYS A 96 -21.10 -1.59 3.40
N LYS A 97 -19.79 -1.42 3.46
CA LYS A 97 -18.98 -1.67 4.65
C LYS A 97 -18.13 -0.44 4.92
N THR A 98 -18.05 -0.04 6.17
CA THR A 98 -17.23 1.10 6.58
C THR A 98 -15.75 0.79 6.44
N GLY A 99 -15.03 1.63 5.69
CA GLY A 99 -13.59 1.72 5.70
C GLY A 99 -13.11 2.76 6.71
N HIS A 100 -11.82 3.02 6.74
CA HIS A 100 -11.24 4.02 7.63
C HIS A 100 -10.19 4.85 6.90
N CYS A 101 -9.98 6.10 7.35
CA CYS A 101 -8.73 6.80 7.10
C CYS A 101 -7.98 6.92 8.42
N ILE A 102 -6.73 6.45 8.42
CA ILE A 102 -5.83 6.44 9.58
C ILE A 102 -4.45 6.84 9.10
N ARG A 103 -3.84 7.83 9.73
CA ARG A 103 -2.46 8.19 9.38
C ARG A 103 -1.55 6.98 9.44
N ARG A 104 -0.68 6.82 8.45
CA ARG A 104 0.24 5.69 8.40
C ARG A 104 1.17 5.60 9.60
N ILE A 105 1.52 6.74 10.20
CA ILE A 105 2.31 6.78 11.44
C ILE A 105 1.59 6.03 12.57
N ASP A 106 0.27 6.18 12.67
CA ASP A 106 -0.55 5.55 13.70
C ASP A 106 -0.90 4.10 13.33
N PHE A 107 -1.38 3.86 12.10
CA PHE A 107 -1.78 2.53 11.64
C PHE A 107 -0.61 1.54 11.60
N ASP A 108 0.52 1.96 11.01
CA ASP A 108 1.70 1.09 10.92
C ASP A 108 2.28 0.80 12.31
N ASN A 109 2.30 1.79 13.21
CA ASN A 109 2.75 1.57 14.57
C ASN A 109 1.82 0.64 15.35
N TRP A 110 0.49 0.84 15.23
CA TRP A 110 -0.49 -0.05 15.84
C TRP A 110 -0.26 -1.52 15.40
N LEU A 111 -0.18 -1.75 14.11
CA LEU A 111 0.03 -3.11 13.57
C LEU A 111 1.41 -3.69 13.96
N PHE A 112 2.44 -2.85 13.99
CA PHE A 112 3.78 -3.22 14.43
C PHE A 112 3.84 -3.62 15.91
N GLN A 113 3.13 -2.92 16.80
CA GLN A 113 3.09 -3.30 18.22
C GLN A 113 2.43 -4.67 18.41
N HIS A 114 1.38 -4.99 17.68
CA HIS A 114 0.82 -6.35 17.67
C HIS A 114 1.81 -7.39 17.12
N ALA A 115 2.55 -7.07 16.06
CA ALA A 115 3.59 -7.94 15.53
C ALA A 115 4.73 -8.16 16.54
N ARG A 116 5.15 -7.12 17.26
CA ARG A 116 6.15 -7.23 18.35
C ARG A 116 5.70 -8.19 19.44
N GLN A 117 4.42 -8.24 19.76
CA GLN A 117 3.82 -9.14 20.74
C GLN A 117 3.61 -10.57 20.21
N SER A 118 3.88 -10.83 18.93
CA SER A 118 3.71 -12.15 18.34
C SER A 118 4.77 -13.18 18.76
N GLY A 119 5.84 -12.73 19.44
CA GLY A 119 6.96 -13.58 19.89
C GLY A 119 8.15 -13.60 18.92
N CYS A 120 8.10 -12.84 17.80
CA CYS A 120 9.27 -12.66 16.94
C CYS A 120 10.31 -11.73 17.59
N ASP A 121 11.58 -11.89 17.20
CA ASP A 121 12.64 -10.97 17.60
C ASP A 121 12.59 -9.73 16.69
N VAL A 122 12.36 -8.54 17.27
CA VAL A 122 12.21 -7.28 16.53
C VAL A 122 13.49 -6.46 16.60
N TYR A 123 13.90 -5.92 15.43
CA TYR A 123 15.09 -5.09 15.28
C TYR A 123 14.75 -3.84 14.45
N GLU A 124 14.66 -2.73 15.13
CA GLU A 124 14.52 -1.39 14.57
C GLU A 124 15.90 -0.80 14.24
N ASN A 125 15.98 0.27 13.46
CA ASN A 125 17.25 0.86 12.95
C ASN A 125 18.14 -0.17 12.25
N ALA A 126 17.54 -1.21 11.68
CA ALA A 126 18.20 -2.29 10.98
C ALA A 126 17.97 -2.15 9.46
N ARG A 127 18.62 -1.16 8.86
CA ARG A 127 18.55 -0.95 7.41
C ARG A 127 19.37 -2.02 6.70
N LEU A 128 18.69 -2.86 5.93
CA LEU A 128 19.32 -3.88 5.11
C LEU A 128 20.21 -3.22 4.04
N LYS A 129 21.46 -3.67 3.94
CA LYS A 129 22.45 -3.21 2.98
C LYS A 129 22.72 -4.24 1.90
N GLU A 130 22.96 -5.49 2.29
CA GLU A 130 23.32 -6.57 1.39
C GLU A 130 22.68 -7.90 1.80
N ILE A 131 22.49 -8.78 0.80
CA ILE A 131 22.06 -10.16 0.96
C ILE A 131 22.96 -11.02 0.07
N GLU A 132 23.60 -12.00 0.68
CA GLU A 132 24.50 -12.94 0.01
C GLU A 132 24.05 -14.37 0.30
N PRO A 133 24.08 -15.28 -0.69
CA PRO A 133 23.76 -16.67 -0.47
C PRO A 133 24.79 -17.33 0.44
N ASN A 134 24.35 -18.29 1.26
CA ASN A 134 25.20 -19.18 2.04
C ASN A 134 24.66 -20.62 1.96
N ASP A 135 25.34 -21.58 2.58
CA ASP A 135 25.00 -23.01 2.53
C ASP A 135 23.58 -23.33 2.99
N LYS A 136 22.99 -22.52 3.90
CA LYS A 136 21.67 -22.77 4.50
C LYS A 136 20.61 -21.76 4.09
N GLY A 137 20.94 -20.78 3.25
CA GLY A 137 20.02 -19.73 2.81
C GLY A 137 20.75 -18.44 2.47
N TYR A 138 20.62 -17.43 3.32
CA TYR A 138 21.21 -16.11 3.08
C TYR A 138 21.86 -15.51 4.32
N THR A 139 22.93 -14.75 4.09
CA THR A 139 23.49 -13.83 5.08
C THR A 139 23.03 -12.42 4.75
N LEU A 140 22.33 -11.79 5.70
CA LEU A 140 21.86 -10.42 5.61
C LEU A 140 22.81 -9.50 6.36
N THR A 141 23.34 -8.47 5.69
CA THR A 141 24.23 -7.47 6.27
C THR A 141 23.50 -6.13 6.34
N TYR A 142 23.50 -5.53 7.53
CA TYR A 142 22.84 -4.25 7.81
C TYR A 142 23.83 -3.09 7.79
N THR A 143 23.35 -1.86 7.62
CA THR A 143 24.21 -0.66 7.55
C THR A 143 24.99 -0.37 8.83
N ASN A 144 24.55 -0.87 9.97
CA ASN A 144 25.24 -0.77 11.26
C ASN A 144 26.34 -1.85 11.44
N GLY A 145 26.65 -2.63 10.38
CA GLY A 145 27.66 -3.69 10.38
C GLY A 145 27.19 -5.04 10.96
N ASN A 146 26.02 -5.10 11.54
CA ASN A 146 25.48 -6.36 12.05
C ASN A 146 25.13 -7.32 10.92
N LYS A 147 25.28 -8.64 11.17
CA LYS A 147 24.93 -9.70 10.23
C LYS A 147 24.06 -10.75 10.91
N ILE A 148 23.09 -11.30 10.17
CA ILE A 148 22.31 -12.48 10.57
C ILE A 148 22.14 -13.43 9.38
N ASN A 149 21.96 -14.71 9.66
CA ASN A 149 21.67 -15.72 8.68
C ASN A 149 20.18 -16.05 8.71
N ALA A 150 19.61 -16.34 7.53
CA ALA A 150 18.22 -16.72 7.36
C ALA A 150 18.10 -17.96 6.49
N SER A 151 17.29 -18.93 6.89
CA SER A 151 16.91 -20.03 6.01
C SER A 151 15.93 -19.57 4.92
N VAL A 152 15.03 -18.64 5.25
CA VAL A 152 14.07 -18.00 4.32
C VAL A 152 14.04 -16.49 4.56
N VAL A 153 13.99 -15.70 3.50
CA VAL A 153 13.84 -14.24 3.54
C VAL A 153 12.45 -13.85 3.01
N ILE A 154 11.71 -13.04 3.78
CA ILE A 154 10.48 -12.41 3.33
C ILE A 154 10.75 -10.91 3.15
N GLY A 155 10.78 -10.45 1.88
CA GLY A 155 11.03 -9.05 1.52
C GLY A 155 9.76 -8.21 1.60
N CYS A 156 9.64 -7.40 2.66
CA CYS A 156 8.57 -6.46 2.93
C CYS A 156 9.10 -5.01 2.98
N ASP A 157 10.25 -4.75 2.38
CA ASP A 157 11.06 -3.54 2.50
C ASP A 157 10.65 -2.43 1.52
N GLY A 158 9.41 -2.51 0.99
CA GLY A 158 8.73 -1.43 0.29
C GLY A 158 9.21 -1.18 -1.14
N ALA A 159 8.82 -0.03 -1.70
CA ALA A 159 9.05 0.32 -3.11
C ALA A 159 10.52 0.39 -3.53
N HIS A 160 11.44 0.56 -2.58
CA HIS A 160 12.88 0.60 -2.81
C HIS A 160 13.59 -0.66 -2.30
N SER A 161 12.89 -1.79 -2.33
CA SER A 161 13.32 -3.07 -1.80
C SER A 161 14.74 -3.48 -2.21
N VAL A 162 15.57 -3.72 -1.20
CA VAL A 162 16.89 -4.34 -1.38
C VAL A 162 16.72 -5.82 -1.71
N VAL A 163 15.76 -6.49 -1.07
CA VAL A 163 15.45 -7.91 -1.33
C VAL A 163 15.04 -8.13 -2.78
N ALA A 164 14.09 -7.33 -3.29
CA ALA A 164 13.62 -7.43 -4.68
C ALA A 164 14.75 -7.16 -5.70
N LYS A 165 15.57 -6.15 -5.43
CA LYS A 165 16.69 -5.80 -6.30
C LYS A 165 17.77 -6.90 -6.33
N LYS A 166 18.14 -7.45 -5.17
CA LYS A 166 19.27 -8.37 -5.04
C LYS A 166 18.89 -9.82 -5.37
N LEU A 167 17.69 -10.29 -4.99
CA LEU A 167 17.28 -11.68 -5.15
C LEU A 167 16.39 -11.92 -6.38
N ALA A 168 15.55 -10.95 -6.75
CA ALA A 168 14.66 -11.08 -7.91
C ALA A 168 15.09 -10.22 -9.11
N GLY A 169 16.15 -9.42 -9.01
CA GLY A 169 16.66 -8.59 -10.10
C GLY A 169 15.71 -7.47 -10.53
N PHE A 170 14.79 -7.02 -9.64
CA PHE A 170 13.80 -6.01 -9.96
C PHE A 170 14.46 -4.67 -10.31
N LYS A 171 13.94 -4.05 -11.39
CA LYS A 171 14.27 -2.70 -11.82
C LYS A 171 12.98 -1.90 -11.96
N VAL A 172 13.06 -0.59 -11.70
CA VAL A 172 11.92 0.30 -11.88
C VAL A 172 11.53 0.39 -13.34
N ASP A 173 10.29 0.02 -13.64
CA ASP A 173 9.66 0.13 -14.96
C ASP A 173 8.62 1.26 -14.90
N LYS A 174 8.92 2.41 -15.54
CA LYS A 174 8.07 3.61 -15.48
C LYS A 174 6.65 3.40 -16.02
N HIS A 175 6.44 2.42 -16.89
CA HIS A 175 5.12 2.05 -17.42
C HIS A 175 4.24 1.33 -16.37
N HIS A 176 4.87 0.74 -15.36
CA HIS A 176 4.25 -0.01 -14.27
C HIS A 176 4.56 0.63 -12.91
N TYR A 177 4.71 1.95 -12.90
CA TYR A 177 5.08 2.72 -11.73
C TYR A 177 4.36 4.07 -11.73
N SER A 178 3.89 4.53 -10.58
CA SER A 178 3.32 5.86 -10.40
C SER A 178 4.16 6.70 -9.45
N GLY A 179 4.15 8.00 -9.66
CA GLY A 179 4.63 8.97 -8.70
C GLY A 179 3.44 9.66 -8.03
N ALA A 180 3.54 9.89 -6.73
CA ALA A 180 2.53 10.63 -5.99
C ALA A 180 3.19 11.62 -5.03
N VAL A 181 2.44 12.65 -4.66
CA VAL A 181 2.80 13.64 -3.65
C VAL A 181 1.63 13.77 -2.68
N ARG A 182 1.93 13.91 -1.39
CA ARG A 182 0.94 14.08 -0.33
C ARG A 182 1.33 15.25 0.56
N GLN A 183 0.33 15.93 1.12
CA GLN A 183 0.45 16.99 2.11
C GLN A 183 -0.77 16.96 3.03
N TYR A 184 -0.55 17.09 4.34
CA TYR A 184 -1.67 17.22 5.28
C TYR A 184 -2.12 18.66 5.39
N TYR A 185 -3.44 18.83 5.48
CA TYR A 185 -4.10 20.13 5.71
C TYR A 185 -5.06 20.04 6.86
N LYS A 186 -5.23 21.17 7.57
CA LYS A 186 -6.30 21.37 8.55
C LYS A 186 -7.35 22.33 7.96
N ASN A 187 -8.60 22.17 8.37
CA ASN A 187 -9.71 23.05 8.02
C ASN A 187 -10.00 23.14 6.51
N VAL A 188 -9.90 22.04 5.78
CA VAL A 188 -10.36 21.99 4.37
C VAL A 188 -11.88 22.07 4.35
N ALA A 189 -12.44 23.12 3.73
CA ALA A 189 -13.88 23.36 3.69
C ALA A 189 -14.65 22.20 3.07
N GLY A 190 -15.83 21.84 3.63
CA GLY A 190 -16.67 20.73 3.15
C GLY A 190 -16.07 19.33 3.38
N ASN A 191 -15.02 19.20 4.20
CA ASN A 191 -14.54 17.91 4.68
C ASN A 191 -15.51 17.40 5.76
N ASP A 192 -16.34 16.42 5.39
CA ASP A 192 -17.42 15.87 6.24
C ASP A 192 -16.96 14.72 7.15
N GLY A 193 -15.68 14.37 7.10
CA GLY A 193 -15.08 13.31 7.93
C GLY A 193 -15.41 11.88 7.51
N ASN A 194 -16.27 11.65 6.52
CA ASN A 194 -16.73 10.32 6.12
C ASN A 194 -16.67 10.00 4.62
N THR A 195 -16.28 10.98 3.79
CA THR A 195 -16.27 10.87 2.32
C THR A 195 -14.86 10.96 1.75
N LEU A 196 -14.43 9.96 1.00
CA LEU A 196 -13.23 10.05 0.15
C LEU A 196 -13.56 10.87 -1.10
N GLU A 197 -12.80 11.91 -1.37
CA GLU A 197 -12.98 12.69 -2.59
C GLU A 197 -11.83 12.47 -3.58
N VAL A 198 -12.17 12.17 -4.83
CA VAL A 198 -11.23 11.95 -5.93
C VAL A 198 -11.62 12.83 -7.11
N TYR A 199 -10.67 13.59 -7.62
CA TYR A 199 -10.85 14.54 -8.72
C TYR A 199 -10.03 14.09 -9.93
N PHE A 200 -10.71 13.82 -11.03
CA PHE A 200 -10.09 13.61 -12.34
C PHE A 200 -9.96 14.96 -13.04
N LEU A 201 -8.76 15.52 -13.02
CA LEU A 201 -8.48 16.85 -13.56
C LEU A 201 -7.93 16.74 -14.98
N LYS A 202 -8.50 17.50 -15.93
CA LYS A 202 -8.20 17.41 -17.37
C LYS A 202 -6.71 17.44 -17.69
N ASP A 203 -5.97 18.37 -17.10
CA ASP A 203 -4.55 18.61 -17.39
C ASP A 203 -3.61 17.65 -16.64
N TYR A 204 -4.17 16.77 -15.81
CA TYR A 204 -3.46 15.85 -14.94
C TYR A 204 -3.82 14.38 -15.16
N LEU A 205 -4.54 14.07 -16.25
CA LEU A 205 -4.81 12.69 -16.64
C LEU A 205 -3.57 12.05 -17.32
N PRO A 206 -3.37 10.73 -17.17
CA PRO A 206 -4.08 9.74 -16.36
C PRO A 206 -3.59 9.73 -14.91
N GLY A 207 -4.19 10.55 -14.08
CA GLY A 207 -3.91 10.66 -12.66
C GLY A 207 -5.13 11.24 -11.95
N TYR A 208 -5.04 11.39 -10.65
CA TYR A 208 -6.10 12.01 -9.87
C TYR A 208 -5.54 12.79 -8.67
N PHE A 209 -6.29 13.80 -8.26
CA PHE A 209 -6.11 14.53 -7.02
C PHE A 209 -7.12 13.99 -5.99
N TRP A 210 -6.73 13.93 -4.72
CA TRP A 210 -7.61 13.46 -3.66
C TRP A 210 -7.63 14.37 -2.45
N ILE A 211 -8.77 14.34 -1.72
CA ILE A 211 -8.95 14.91 -0.39
C ILE A 211 -9.59 13.81 0.46
N PHE A 212 -8.82 13.23 1.38
CA PHE A 212 -9.29 12.14 2.25
C PHE A 212 -9.35 12.63 3.69
N PRO A 213 -10.49 12.47 4.37
CA PRO A 213 -10.67 12.96 5.71
C PRO A 213 -9.87 12.15 6.73
N LEU A 214 -9.29 12.86 7.66
CA LEU A 214 -8.65 12.29 8.85
C LEU A 214 -9.35 12.84 10.11
N SER A 215 -9.04 12.28 11.29
CA SER A 215 -9.47 12.82 12.57
C SER A 215 -9.02 14.26 12.75
N ASP A 216 -9.58 14.95 13.75
CA ASP A 216 -9.21 16.31 14.17
C ASP A 216 -9.33 17.39 13.09
N ASN A 217 -10.35 17.27 12.23
CA ASN A 217 -10.59 18.20 11.12
C ASN A 217 -9.38 18.35 10.18
N THR A 218 -8.60 17.27 10.04
CA THR A 218 -7.47 17.18 9.12
C THR A 218 -7.89 16.46 7.84
N ALA A 219 -7.15 16.69 6.75
CA ALA A 219 -7.29 15.98 5.50
C ALA A 219 -5.91 15.56 4.97
N ASN A 220 -5.83 14.34 4.43
CA ASN A 220 -4.76 13.91 3.57
C ASN A 220 -5.10 14.37 2.15
N VAL A 221 -4.29 15.29 1.64
CA VAL A 221 -4.46 15.86 0.30
C VAL A 221 -3.30 15.42 -0.57
N GLY A 222 -3.59 14.93 -1.75
CA GLY A 222 -2.50 14.49 -2.61
C GLY A 222 -2.87 14.42 -4.09
N PHE A 223 -1.85 14.13 -4.87
CA PHE A 223 -1.92 14.03 -6.32
C PHE A 223 -0.95 12.96 -6.80
N GLY A 224 -1.42 12.09 -7.71
CA GLY A 224 -0.59 11.03 -8.27
C GLY A 224 -0.90 10.76 -9.73
N MET A 225 0.10 10.30 -10.48
CA MET A 225 -0.04 9.90 -11.87
C MET A 225 1.06 8.92 -12.31
N LEU A 226 0.90 8.32 -13.50
CA LEU A 226 1.87 7.40 -14.06
C LEU A 226 3.24 8.05 -14.26
N SER A 227 4.30 7.36 -13.85
CA SER A 227 5.68 7.85 -13.94
C SER A 227 6.14 8.06 -15.37
N GLN A 228 5.63 7.30 -16.34
CA GLN A 228 5.89 7.54 -17.76
C GLN A 228 5.33 8.90 -18.18
N THR A 229 4.08 9.22 -17.83
CA THR A 229 3.46 10.52 -18.14
C THR A 229 4.17 11.68 -17.46
N ILE A 230 4.63 11.49 -16.22
CA ILE A 230 5.45 12.47 -15.50
C ILE A 230 6.72 12.78 -16.27
N ALA A 231 7.41 11.74 -16.74
CA ALA A 231 8.67 11.89 -17.48
C ALA A 231 8.47 12.55 -18.85
N ASP A 232 7.48 12.09 -19.63
CA ASP A 232 7.20 12.57 -20.98
C ASP A 232 6.80 14.05 -20.99
N ASN A 233 6.01 14.48 -20.01
CA ASN A 233 5.51 15.85 -19.90
C ASN A 233 6.33 16.72 -18.93
N LYS A 234 7.43 16.21 -18.37
CA LYS A 234 8.31 16.91 -17.42
C LYS A 234 7.53 17.53 -16.24
N ILE A 235 6.58 16.76 -15.68
CA ILE A 235 5.69 17.22 -14.62
C ILE A 235 6.44 17.25 -13.27
N ASP A 236 6.40 18.39 -12.60
CA ASP A 236 6.80 18.53 -11.20
C ASP A 236 5.59 18.34 -10.30
N LEU A 237 5.51 17.19 -9.62
CA LEU A 237 4.37 16.83 -8.78
C LEU A 237 4.14 17.82 -7.63
N LYS A 238 5.21 18.34 -7.01
CA LYS A 238 5.10 19.30 -5.90
C LYS A 238 4.55 20.65 -6.37
N LYS A 239 4.99 21.12 -7.53
CA LYS A 239 4.41 22.33 -8.14
C LYS A 239 2.98 22.08 -8.62
N SER A 240 2.70 20.88 -9.09
CA SER A 240 1.35 20.52 -9.57
C SER A 240 0.31 20.50 -8.46
N ILE A 241 0.60 19.89 -7.31
CA ILE A 241 -0.35 19.91 -6.18
C ILE A 241 -0.62 21.34 -5.71
N HIS A 242 0.40 22.19 -5.66
CA HIS A 242 0.24 23.60 -5.34
C HIS A 242 -0.65 24.33 -6.37
N ARG A 243 -0.42 24.12 -7.69
CA ARG A 243 -1.26 24.70 -8.74
C ARG A 243 -2.71 24.21 -8.66
N ILE A 244 -2.93 22.94 -8.39
CA ILE A 244 -4.27 22.37 -8.23
C ILE A 244 -5.01 23.09 -7.10
N ILE A 245 -4.37 23.23 -5.95
CA ILE A 245 -4.97 23.82 -4.75
C ILE A 245 -5.27 25.32 -4.93
N HIS A 246 -4.41 26.07 -5.63
CA HIS A 246 -4.56 27.54 -5.70
C HIS A 246 -5.18 28.05 -7.00
N ASN A 247 -5.05 27.31 -8.12
CA ASN A 247 -5.43 27.87 -9.43
C ASN A 247 -6.69 27.21 -10.02
N ILE A 248 -7.18 26.08 -9.47
CA ILE A 248 -8.45 25.49 -9.91
C ILE A 248 -9.58 26.02 -9.03
N PRO A 249 -10.48 26.88 -9.52
CA PRO A 249 -11.43 27.62 -8.69
C PRO A 249 -12.26 26.74 -7.73
N GLN A 250 -12.74 25.59 -8.23
CA GLN A 250 -13.57 24.66 -7.44
C GLN A 250 -12.77 23.95 -6.32
N VAL A 251 -11.47 23.82 -6.48
CA VAL A 251 -10.57 23.29 -5.45
C VAL A 251 -10.12 24.42 -4.54
N ALA A 252 -9.68 25.55 -5.10
CA ALA A 252 -9.16 26.70 -4.37
C ALA A 252 -10.14 27.22 -3.30
N GLU A 253 -11.43 27.25 -3.60
CA GLU A 253 -12.48 27.65 -2.65
C GLU A 253 -12.47 26.76 -1.39
N ARG A 254 -12.15 25.46 -1.54
CA ARG A 254 -12.05 24.50 -0.42
C ARG A 254 -10.85 24.78 0.50
N PHE A 255 -9.81 25.41 -0.02
CA PHE A 255 -8.54 25.64 0.68
C PHE A 255 -8.35 27.08 1.15
N LYS A 256 -9.36 27.93 1.02
CA LYS A 256 -9.29 29.36 1.35
C LYS A 256 -8.85 29.62 2.80
N ASP A 257 -9.41 28.84 3.74
CA ASP A 257 -9.10 28.91 5.17
C ASP A 257 -8.30 27.70 5.67
N ALA A 258 -7.84 26.84 4.74
CA ALA A 258 -7.10 25.65 5.09
C ALA A 258 -5.62 25.96 5.38
N THR A 259 -5.07 25.27 6.37
CA THR A 259 -3.68 25.45 6.80
C THR A 259 -2.88 24.19 6.49
N PRO A 260 -1.78 24.27 5.70
CA PRO A 260 -0.88 23.14 5.49
C PRO A 260 -0.14 22.82 6.80
N LEU A 261 -0.04 21.54 7.13
CA LEU A 261 0.63 21.05 8.33
C LEU A 261 2.11 20.63 8.07
N GLU A 262 2.47 20.49 6.82
CA GLU A 262 3.81 20.06 6.39
C GLU A 262 4.09 20.52 4.94
N GLN A 263 5.29 20.28 4.45
CA GLN A 263 5.61 20.45 3.03
C GLN A 263 5.15 19.23 2.21
N PRO A 264 4.86 19.39 0.90
CA PRO A 264 4.51 18.26 0.04
C PRO A 264 5.66 17.24 -0.04
N ILE A 265 5.35 15.97 0.24
CA ILE A 265 6.33 14.88 0.20
C ILE A 265 5.93 13.88 -0.88
N GLY A 266 6.90 13.53 -1.74
CA GLY A 266 6.69 12.61 -2.85
C GLY A 266 7.11 11.18 -2.53
N PHE A 267 6.43 10.21 -3.15
CA PHE A 267 6.77 8.80 -3.09
C PHE A 267 6.45 8.07 -4.40
N GLY A 268 7.14 6.95 -4.61
CA GLY A 268 6.93 6.10 -5.77
C GLY A 268 6.08 4.88 -5.45
N LEU A 269 5.24 4.47 -6.39
CA LEU A 269 4.23 3.42 -6.24
C LEU A 269 4.46 2.33 -7.30
N PRO A 270 5.05 1.17 -6.98
CA PRO A 270 5.19 0.04 -7.90
C PRO A 270 3.84 -0.66 -8.09
N LEU A 271 3.33 -0.61 -9.32
CA LEU A 271 1.97 -1.06 -9.65
C LEU A 271 1.92 -2.55 -10.00
N GLY A 272 0.84 -3.22 -9.59
CA GLY A 272 0.50 -4.61 -9.94
C GLY A 272 -0.04 -4.78 -11.36
N SER A 273 0.28 -3.88 -12.27
CA SER A 273 -0.16 -3.91 -13.67
C SER A 273 0.59 -4.89 -14.57
N LYS A 274 1.58 -5.59 -14.02
CA LYS A 274 2.36 -6.63 -14.67
C LYS A 274 2.68 -7.72 -13.65
N LYS A 275 2.68 -8.99 -14.08
CA LYS A 275 3.14 -10.09 -13.24
C LYS A 275 4.66 -10.17 -13.25
N TYR A 276 5.23 -10.31 -12.08
CA TYR A 276 6.64 -10.60 -11.86
C TYR A 276 6.81 -11.94 -11.16
N ARG A 277 7.98 -12.53 -11.22
CA ARG A 277 8.34 -13.62 -10.33
C ARG A 277 8.63 -13.01 -8.94
N ILE A 278 7.73 -13.23 -8.00
CA ILE A 278 7.82 -12.62 -6.65
C ILE A 278 8.36 -13.57 -5.58
N SER A 279 8.78 -14.77 -5.99
CA SER A 279 9.48 -15.74 -5.15
C SER A 279 10.64 -16.39 -5.89
N GLY A 280 11.52 -17.05 -5.18
CA GLY A 280 12.64 -17.82 -5.71
C GLY A 280 13.22 -18.71 -4.62
N ASN A 281 14.43 -19.25 -4.85
CA ASN A 281 15.07 -20.07 -3.85
C ASN A 281 15.14 -19.34 -2.49
N ARG A 282 14.40 -19.84 -1.48
CA ARG A 282 14.43 -19.34 -0.10
C ARG A 282 14.02 -17.87 0.08
N PHE A 283 13.27 -17.27 -0.85
CA PHE A 283 12.75 -15.91 -0.64
C PHE A 283 11.36 -15.70 -1.24
N MET A 284 10.61 -14.77 -0.67
CA MET A 284 9.33 -14.25 -1.16
C MET A 284 9.30 -12.73 -0.97
N LEU A 285 8.65 -12.01 -1.92
CA LEU A 285 8.45 -10.57 -1.88
C LEU A 285 6.98 -10.24 -1.60
N CYS A 286 6.70 -9.21 -0.81
CA CYS A 286 5.35 -8.83 -0.40
C CYS A 286 5.09 -7.32 -0.60
N GLY A 287 3.84 -6.96 -0.84
CA GLY A 287 3.39 -5.57 -0.96
C GLY A 287 4.14 -4.80 -2.04
N ASP A 288 4.60 -3.60 -1.71
CA ASP A 288 5.32 -2.72 -2.64
C ASP A 288 6.62 -3.39 -3.17
N ALA A 289 7.30 -4.21 -2.36
CA ALA A 289 8.50 -4.94 -2.78
C ALA A 289 8.21 -5.96 -3.89
N ALA A 290 6.97 -6.44 -3.98
CA ALA A 290 6.48 -7.33 -5.02
C ALA A 290 5.72 -6.62 -6.15
N SER A 291 5.66 -5.28 -6.14
CA SER A 291 4.86 -4.47 -7.07
C SER A 291 3.39 -4.87 -7.07
N LEU A 292 2.74 -4.87 -5.90
CA LEU A 292 1.35 -5.29 -5.71
C LEU A 292 0.39 -4.13 -5.37
N ILE A 293 0.71 -2.91 -5.76
CA ILE A 293 -0.20 -1.77 -5.63
C ILE A 293 -1.22 -1.81 -6.77
N ASP A 294 -2.50 -1.62 -6.45
CA ASP A 294 -3.56 -1.58 -7.46
C ASP A 294 -3.30 -0.48 -8.51
N PRO A 295 -3.34 -0.82 -9.80
CA PRO A 295 -2.92 0.12 -10.85
C PRO A 295 -3.90 1.27 -11.08
N PHE A 296 -5.16 1.16 -10.66
CA PHE A 296 -6.17 2.20 -10.86
C PHE A 296 -6.39 3.06 -9.61
N SER A 297 -6.63 2.42 -8.48
CA SER A 297 -6.92 3.12 -7.22
C SER A 297 -5.65 3.60 -6.49
N GLY A 298 -4.50 2.97 -6.74
CA GLY A 298 -3.27 3.20 -5.94
C GLY A 298 -3.32 2.55 -4.56
N GLU A 299 -4.31 1.71 -4.26
CA GLU A 299 -4.44 1.00 -2.99
C GLU A 299 -3.38 -0.10 -2.88
N GLY A 300 -2.68 -0.15 -1.74
CA GLY A 300 -1.58 -1.09 -1.51
C GLY A 300 -1.55 -1.68 -0.10
N ILE A 301 -2.29 -1.15 0.87
CA ILE A 301 -2.27 -1.65 2.26
C ILE A 301 -2.88 -3.05 2.33
N GLU A 302 -4.03 -3.25 1.70
CA GLU A 302 -4.71 -4.54 1.63
C GLU A 302 -3.84 -5.62 1.01
N THR A 303 -3.30 -5.35 -0.18
CA THR A 303 -2.47 -6.30 -0.91
C THR A 303 -1.15 -6.60 -0.19
N ALA A 304 -0.60 -5.61 0.51
CA ALA A 304 0.57 -5.79 1.37
C ALA A 304 0.26 -6.75 2.54
N MET A 305 -0.84 -6.53 3.26
CA MET A 305 -1.25 -7.39 4.37
C MET A 305 -1.56 -8.82 3.90
N GLU A 306 -2.31 -8.96 2.81
CA GLU A 306 -2.69 -10.28 2.28
C GLU A 306 -1.48 -11.06 1.74
N SER A 307 -0.57 -10.40 1.02
CA SER A 307 0.67 -11.03 0.55
C SER A 307 1.60 -11.43 1.70
N GLY A 308 1.71 -10.60 2.74
CA GLY A 308 2.47 -10.93 3.94
C GLY A 308 1.95 -12.19 4.64
N LYS A 309 0.62 -12.30 4.79
CA LYS A 309 -0.04 -13.50 5.32
C LYS A 309 0.25 -14.74 4.45
N PHE A 310 0.12 -14.63 3.12
CA PHE A 310 0.38 -15.75 2.22
C PHE A 310 1.85 -16.18 2.23
N ALA A 311 2.79 -15.24 2.36
CA ALA A 311 4.22 -15.56 2.48
C ALA A 311 4.51 -16.31 3.78
N ALA A 312 3.89 -15.94 4.89
CA ALA A 312 3.99 -16.66 6.15
C ALA A 312 3.49 -18.10 6.04
N GLU A 313 2.32 -18.30 5.44
CA GLU A 313 1.73 -19.63 5.25
C GLU A 313 2.60 -20.50 4.32
N GLN A 314 3.13 -19.93 3.23
CA GLN A 314 4.05 -20.64 2.34
C GLN A 314 5.36 -20.98 3.04
N ALA A 315 5.90 -20.09 3.87
CA ALA A 315 7.10 -20.38 4.64
C ALA A 315 6.88 -21.57 5.59
N VAL A 316 5.75 -21.62 6.31
CA VAL A 316 5.40 -22.79 7.16
C VAL A 316 5.37 -24.07 6.32
N ASN A 317 4.75 -24.05 5.13
CA ASN A 317 4.72 -25.20 4.23
C ASN A 317 6.12 -25.63 3.79
N CYS A 318 7.03 -24.66 3.53
CA CYS A 318 8.41 -24.95 3.15
C CYS A 318 9.17 -25.70 4.26
N PHE A 319 9.02 -25.27 5.52
CA PHE A 319 9.64 -25.95 6.65
C PHE A 319 9.02 -27.32 6.91
N ALA A 320 7.72 -27.45 6.81
CA ALA A 320 7.02 -28.74 6.98
C ALA A 320 7.45 -29.78 5.92
N ALA A 321 7.62 -29.33 4.68
CA ALA A 321 8.04 -30.18 3.57
C ALA A 321 9.57 -30.31 3.44
N ASN A 322 10.35 -29.54 4.19
CA ASN A 322 11.79 -29.35 4.04
C ASN A 322 12.19 -29.03 2.57
N ARG A 323 11.37 -28.21 1.89
CA ARG A 323 11.57 -27.77 0.51
C ARG A 323 11.61 -26.25 0.40
N PHE A 324 12.73 -25.73 -0.11
CA PHE A 324 13.02 -24.29 -0.19
C PHE A 324 13.42 -23.87 -1.61
N ASP A 325 13.30 -24.76 -2.56
CA ASP A 325 13.61 -24.52 -3.98
C ASP A 325 12.58 -23.59 -4.62
N ALA A 326 12.98 -22.94 -5.73
CA ALA A 326 12.16 -21.96 -6.44
C ALA A 326 10.85 -22.55 -7.00
N GLU A 327 10.78 -23.84 -7.27
CA GLU A 327 9.59 -24.52 -7.75
C GLU A 327 8.54 -24.60 -6.64
N PHE A 328 8.93 -25.06 -5.45
CA PHE A 328 8.05 -25.15 -4.30
C PHE A 328 7.60 -23.78 -3.79
N MET A 329 8.52 -22.79 -3.78
CA MET A 329 8.21 -21.39 -3.42
C MET A 329 7.21 -20.75 -4.40
N TYR A 330 7.12 -21.21 -5.65
CA TYR A 330 6.20 -20.67 -6.66
C TYR A 330 4.72 -20.82 -6.29
N GLY A 331 4.37 -21.74 -5.42
CA GLY A 331 3.02 -21.84 -4.85
C GLY A 331 2.56 -20.52 -4.19
N TYR A 332 3.48 -19.72 -3.68
CA TYR A 332 3.22 -18.38 -3.21
C TYR A 332 2.79 -17.43 -4.34
N ASP A 333 3.55 -17.39 -5.46
CA ASP A 333 3.23 -16.57 -6.64
C ASP A 333 1.83 -16.92 -7.18
N GLU A 334 1.54 -18.22 -7.33
CA GLU A 334 0.25 -18.69 -7.82
C GLU A 334 -0.89 -18.21 -6.92
N ARG A 335 -0.72 -18.30 -5.61
CA ARG A 335 -1.74 -17.90 -4.64
C ARG A 335 -1.98 -16.38 -4.67
N VAL A 336 -0.92 -15.58 -4.67
CA VAL A 336 -0.99 -14.11 -4.76
C VAL A 336 -1.69 -13.70 -6.06
N TYR A 337 -1.25 -14.23 -7.20
CA TYR A 337 -1.82 -13.84 -8.48
C TYR A 337 -3.22 -14.42 -8.73
N LYS A 338 -3.55 -15.59 -8.20
CA LYS A 338 -4.93 -16.11 -8.24
C LYS A 338 -5.89 -15.15 -7.53
N LYS A 339 -5.45 -14.57 -6.42
CA LYS A 339 -6.27 -13.64 -5.61
C LYS A 339 -6.35 -12.25 -6.21
N MET A 340 -5.22 -11.66 -6.63
CA MET A 340 -5.11 -10.23 -6.93
C MET A 340 -5.18 -9.92 -8.43
N TRP A 341 -4.64 -10.79 -9.28
CA TRP A 341 -4.49 -10.52 -10.71
C TRP A 341 -5.79 -10.25 -11.47
N PRO A 342 -6.93 -10.92 -11.19
CA PRO A 342 -8.18 -10.59 -11.89
C PRO A 342 -8.55 -9.12 -11.76
N ASN A 343 -8.45 -8.56 -10.55
CA ASN A 343 -8.72 -7.15 -10.29
C ASN A 343 -7.65 -6.25 -10.91
N PHE A 344 -6.38 -6.54 -10.71
CA PHE A 344 -5.26 -5.75 -11.26
C PHE A 344 -5.33 -5.65 -12.79
N ARG A 345 -5.60 -6.76 -13.48
CA ARG A 345 -5.75 -6.77 -14.94
C ARG A 345 -6.91 -5.87 -15.40
N ASN A 346 -8.06 -5.98 -14.74
CA ASN A 346 -9.24 -5.20 -15.08
C ASN A 346 -9.03 -3.70 -14.78
N HIS A 347 -8.43 -3.39 -13.64
CA HIS A 347 -8.11 -2.02 -13.23
C HIS A 347 -7.02 -1.41 -14.13
N TYR A 348 -6.01 -2.17 -14.54
CA TYR A 348 -5.03 -1.71 -15.52
C TYR A 348 -5.66 -1.44 -16.89
N LEU A 349 -6.55 -2.31 -17.35
CA LEU A 349 -7.30 -2.09 -18.58
C LEU A 349 -8.17 -0.84 -18.48
N LEU A 350 -8.88 -0.65 -17.36
CA LEU A 350 -9.68 0.55 -17.10
C LEU A 350 -8.82 1.81 -17.10
N GLN A 351 -7.67 1.80 -16.44
CA GLN A 351 -6.72 2.91 -16.44
C GLN A 351 -6.29 3.27 -17.87
N ARG A 352 -5.99 2.27 -18.71
CA ARG A 352 -5.60 2.50 -20.11
C ARG A 352 -6.77 3.00 -20.99
N ILE A 353 -7.97 2.48 -20.76
CA ILE A 353 -9.17 2.90 -21.50
C ILE A 353 -9.53 4.34 -21.13
N LEU A 354 -9.54 4.68 -19.87
CA LEU A 354 -9.84 6.03 -19.41
C LEU A 354 -8.73 7.00 -19.82
N GLY A 355 -7.47 6.67 -19.56
CA GLY A 355 -6.29 7.42 -19.97
C GLY A 355 -6.54 8.93 -19.94
N ASN A 356 -6.29 9.62 -21.06
CA ASN A 356 -6.55 11.05 -21.24
C ASN A 356 -7.94 11.34 -21.82
N ARG A 357 -8.88 10.41 -21.76
CA ARG A 357 -10.20 10.52 -22.41
C ARG A 357 -11.21 11.28 -21.56
N THR A 358 -11.06 12.57 -21.44
CA THR A 358 -11.90 13.48 -20.65
C THR A 358 -13.40 13.26 -20.91
N ARG A 359 -13.82 13.16 -22.20
CA ARG A 359 -15.23 12.94 -22.57
C ARG A 359 -15.78 11.62 -22.02
N LEU A 360 -14.97 10.56 -22.03
CA LEU A 360 -15.37 9.24 -21.52
C LEU A 360 -15.57 9.30 -20.01
N ILE A 361 -14.66 9.91 -19.26
CA ILE A 361 -14.76 10.07 -17.80
C ILE A 361 -16.04 10.88 -17.46
N ASN A 362 -16.29 12.00 -18.16
CA ASN A 362 -17.50 12.80 -17.95
C ASN A 362 -18.77 11.98 -18.22
N THR A 363 -18.78 11.16 -19.27
CA THR A 363 -19.93 10.30 -19.63
C THR A 363 -20.14 9.22 -18.57
N LEU A 364 -19.09 8.55 -18.11
CA LEU A 364 -19.19 7.52 -17.07
C LEU A 364 -19.73 8.09 -15.76
N ILE A 365 -19.27 9.26 -15.35
CA ILE A 365 -19.78 9.94 -14.15
C ILE A 365 -21.25 10.33 -14.32
N ARG A 366 -21.65 10.80 -15.51
CA ARG A 366 -23.05 11.11 -15.81
C ARG A 366 -23.94 9.86 -15.75
N VAL A 367 -23.52 8.77 -16.38
CA VAL A 367 -24.25 7.50 -16.38
C VAL A 367 -24.29 6.89 -14.98
N GLY A 368 -23.19 6.98 -14.22
CA GLY A 368 -23.11 6.53 -12.84
C GLY A 368 -24.11 7.21 -11.89
N ASN A 369 -24.53 8.44 -12.21
CA ASN A 369 -25.57 9.17 -11.45
C ASN A 369 -27.00 8.69 -11.73
N ILE A 370 -27.23 7.84 -12.74
CA ILE A 370 -28.54 7.23 -12.97
C ILE A 370 -28.83 6.29 -11.79
N PRO A 371 -29.98 6.44 -11.08
CA PRO A 371 -30.21 5.75 -9.80
C PRO A 371 -30.03 4.23 -9.82
N TRP A 372 -30.49 3.56 -10.89
CA TRP A 372 -30.35 2.11 -10.98
C TRP A 372 -28.91 1.67 -11.28
N VAL A 373 -28.11 2.49 -12.03
CA VAL A 373 -26.67 2.25 -12.25
C VAL A 373 -25.91 2.47 -10.97
N ASN A 374 -26.16 3.59 -10.27
CA ASN A 374 -25.49 3.92 -9.01
C ASN A 374 -25.60 2.80 -7.98
N LYS A 375 -26.78 2.17 -7.86
CA LYS A 375 -27.01 1.02 -6.97
C LYS A 375 -26.14 -0.21 -7.30
N GLN A 376 -25.62 -0.34 -8.51
CA GLN A 376 -24.76 -1.46 -8.91
C GLN A 376 -23.26 -1.17 -8.66
N ILE A 377 -22.86 0.10 -8.69
CA ILE A 377 -21.46 0.49 -8.57
C ILE A 377 -20.79 -0.08 -7.30
N PRO A 378 -21.43 -0.04 -6.09
CA PRO A 378 -20.82 -0.63 -4.89
C PRO A 378 -20.52 -2.12 -4.99
N LYS A 379 -21.20 -2.85 -5.88
CA LYS A 379 -20.96 -4.29 -6.10
C LYS A 379 -19.65 -4.56 -6.86
N LEU A 380 -19.09 -3.55 -7.52
CA LEU A 380 -17.84 -3.66 -8.26
C LEU A 380 -16.60 -3.53 -7.33
N PHE A 381 -16.81 -3.06 -6.09
CA PHE A 381 -15.76 -2.83 -5.10
C PHE A 381 -15.71 -3.92 -3.99
N TYR A 382 -16.58 -4.92 -4.07
CA TYR A 382 -16.69 -6.05 -3.13
C TYR A 382 -16.82 -7.36 -3.95
#